data_cf7c6226d162a4c2d3d8bd25e3343ab6
#
_entry.id   cf7c6226d162a4c2d3d8bd25e3343ab6
#
_cell.length_a   1.000
_cell.length_b   1.000
_cell.length_c   1.000
_cell.angle_alpha   90.00
_cell.angle_beta   90.00
_cell.angle_gamma   90.00
#
_symmetry.space_group_name_H-M   'P 1'
#
loop_
_entity.id
_entity.type
_entity.pdbx_description
1 polymer ?
#
loop_
_entity_poly.entity_id
_entity_poly.type
_entity_poly.pdbx_seq_one_letter_code
_entity_poly.pdbx_strand_id
1 'polypeptide(L)'
;MNPSFPVAGTFQLARSVAKTLNEKSRSNRIRSAGQPGPLAVLGLLAGCLVFSGIAWAQAPARIFAADERYKVDILVVVAHPDDEGAATPYLARAIDGGKRVAVVYGTRGSSGANEASAEQAAALGEIREIEARRASAVLGIDKVWFLGGKDTASQDVLQSLANWDHGVALENLVRLVRLTRPEVILTFLPGTFIGEDHGDHQAAGVLATEAFDLAGDPTAFPEQVAAPLRRLEPYLENLRPWQTKKIYYFPDADKEDIFRDKGPRYSVKEISKSAKQAYWRVALESFERHETQAKSFIDSLAKMDEAQIEKMVTSDGFWSTGISFVLGKSLVGGNVTGDIFEGIAPGAISFARPEVSSTGSRPEVLVELAGPWSYYAEFRRAHGLMHLPHPEPPEIALEGGTNLVIPLWLRNQSSAAQEISLTVNAPTGWTVGSGGGKFSIAAKQTAATRIEVKLPLLGESAGSKTDAQEVSVDAECHGQSVGDVKLRVELRKRTLPE
;
A
#
# COMPACT_ATOMS: atom_id res chain seq x y z
N MET A 1 -4.97 41.48 13.14
CA MET A 1 -6.15 41.96 12.39
C MET A 1 -6.55 40.85 11.42
N ASN A 2 -7.63 40.19 11.74
CA ASN A 2 -8.18 39.05 10.98
C ASN A 2 -9.19 39.61 9.97
N PRO A 3 -9.24 39.13 8.72
CA PRO A 3 -10.44 39.24 7.90
C PRO A 3 -11.09 37.86 7.73
N SER A 4 -12.26 37.75 8.32
CA SER A 4 -13.26 36.72 8.07
C SER A 4 -13.86 36.87 6.67
N PHE A 5 -13.92 35.78 5.88
CA PHE A 5 -14.75 35.66 4.68
C PHE A 5 -15.95 34.75 4.91
N PRO A 6 -17.15 35.10 4.41
CA PRO A 6 -18.37 34.37 4.70
C PRO A 6 -18.60 33.18 3.78
N VAL A 7 -18.94 32.05 4.38
CA VAL A 7 -19.48 30.85 3.67
C VAL A 7 -21.00 30.97 3.67
N ALA A 8 -21.57 31.38 2.56
CA ALA A 8 -23.02 31.20 2.31
C ALA A 8 -23.27 31.21 0.80
N GLY A 9 -23.62 30.08 0.20
CA GLY A 9 -24.07 30.04 -1.18
C GLY A 9 -24.05 28.70 -1.90
N THR A 10 -24.41 27.57 -1.27
CA THR A 10 -24.52 26.29 -2.02
C THR A 10 -25.64 25.35 -1.55
N PHE A 11 -26.59 25.83 -0.75
CA PHE A 11 -27.69 24.96 -0.24
C PHE A 11 -29.08 25.28 -0.82
N GLN A 12 -29.21 26.11 -1.85
CA GLN A 12 -30.51 26.49 -2.40
C GLN A 12 -30.93 25.84 -3.72
N LEU A 13 -30.05 25.16 -4.42
CA LEU A 13 -30.40 24.47 -5.69
C LEU A 13 -30.97 23.05 -5.54
N ALA A 14 -30.72 22.37 -4.42
CA ALA A 14 -31.21 21.01 -4.20
C ALA A 14 -32.68 20.93 -3.74
N ARG A 15 -33.28 22.01 -3.28
CA ARG A 15 -34.69 22.03 -2.83
C ARG A 15 -35.70 22.34 -3.92
N SER A 16 -35.31 22.88 -5.05
CA SER A 16 -36.22 23.26 -6.14
C SER A 16 -36.60 22.07 -7.04
N VAL A 17 -35.75 21.05 -7.17
CA VAL A 17 -35.98 19.89 -8.05
C VAL A 17 -36.90 18.84 -7.39
N ALA A 18 -36.88 18.73 -6.07
CA ALA A 18 -37.71 17.77 -5.34
C ALA A 18 -39.19 18.19 -5.26
N LYS A 19 -39.54 19.48 -5.44
CA LYS A 19 -40.90 19.99 -5.36
C LYS A 19 -41.67 19.80 -6.66
N THR A 20 -41.01 19.73 -7.79
CA THR A 20 -41.63 19.65 -9.12
C THR A 20 -42.01 18.20 -9.51
N LEU A 21 -41.43 17.21 -8.88
CA LEU A 21 -41.70 15.79 -9.14
C LEU A 21 -42.85 15.21 -8.31
N ASN A 22 -43.27 15.88 -7.22
CA ASN A 22 -44.35 15.38 -6.35
C ASN A 22 -45.74 15.94 -6.71
N GLU A 23 -45.86 16.90 -7.60
CA GLU A 23 -47.16 17.47 -8.05
C GLU A 23 -47.75 16.83 -9.29
N LYS A 24 -47.01 15.99 -10.05
CA LYS A 24 -47.50 15.27 -11.24
C LYS A 24 -48.11 13.89 -10.94
N SER A 25 -48.12 13.43 -9.70
CA SER A 25 -48.63 12.11 -9.32
C SER A 25 -50.04 12.11 -8.77
N ARG A 26 -50.76 13.23 -8.77
CA ARG A 26 -52.11 13.32 -8.16
C ARG A 26 -53.27 13.71 -9.06
N SER A 27 -53.25 13.34 -10.32
CA SER A 27 -54.46 13.49 -11.15
C SER A 27 -54.63 12.34 -12.16
N ASN A 28 -54.99 11.17 -11.70
CA ASN A 28 -55.69 10.19 -12.48
C ASN A 28 -56.65 9.43 -11.55
N ARG A 29 -57.87 10.00 -11.40
CA ARG A 29 -59.00 9.27 -10.84
C ARG A 29 -59.40 8.17 -11.82
N ILE A 30 -59.21 6.93 -11.41
CA ILE A 30 -59.74 5.76 -12.09
C ILE A 30 -61.27 5.77 -11.94
N ARG A 31 -61.97 5.83 -13.06
CA ARG A 31 -63.41 5.59 -13.10
C ARG A 31 -63.66 4.11 -12.83
N SER A 32 -64.57 3.83 -11.92
CA SER A 32 -65.05 2.50 -11.53
C SER A 32 -65.59 1.77 -12.75
N ALA A 33 -64.93 0.70 -13.17
CA ALA A 33 -65.50 -0.29 -14.07
C ALA A 33 -66.15 -1.40 -13.25
N GLY A 34 -67.37 -1.79 -13.61
CA GLY A 34 -68.22 -2.72 -12.85
C GLY A 34 -67.59 -4.11 -12.65
N GLN A 35 -68.02 -4.76 -11.62
CA GLN A 35 -67.61 -6.10 -11.25
C GLN A 35 -67.92 -7.11 -12.40
N PRO A 36 -66.97 -7.96 -12.79
CA PRO A 36 -67.25 -9.04 -13.73
C PRO A 36 -68.04 -10.17 -13.04
N GLY A 37 -69.06 -10.70 -13.77
CA GLY A 37 -69.90 -11.80 -13.28
C GLY A 37 -69.11 -13.12 -13.14
N PRO A 38 -69.68 -14.13 -12.45
CA PRO A 38 -68.96 -15.34 -11.99
C PRO A 38 -68.40 -16.23 -13.13
N LEU A 39 -68.75 -16.03 -14.37
CA LEU A 39 -68.23 -16.78 -15.52
C LEU A 39 -66.86 -16.28 -16.01
N ALA A 40 -66.50 -15.03 -15.70
CA ALA A 40 -65.19 -14.47 -16.12
C ALA A 40 -64.02 -14.93 -15.19
N VAL A 41 -64.32 -15.34 -13.96
CA VAL A 41 -63.32 -15.81 -12.97
C VAL A 41 -62.85 -17.22 -13.30
N LEU A 42 -63.66 -18.09 -13.89
CA LEU A 42 -63.25 -19.44 -14.29
C LEU A 42 -62.28 -19.43 -15.51
N GLY A 43 -62.41 -18.47 -16.41
CA GLY A 43 -61.50 -18.32 -17.56
C GLY A 43 -60.07 -17.86 -17.19
N LEU A 44 -59.97 -17.01 -16.14
CA LEU A 44 -58.68 -16.51 -15.68
C LEU A 44 -57.86 -17.58 -14.88
N LEU A 45 -58.58 -18.46 -14.14
CA LEU A 45 -57.93 -19.56 -13.37
C LEU A 45 -57.45 -20.70 -14.31
N ALA A 46 -58.13 -20.96 -15.44
CA ALA A 46 -57.68 -21.94 -16.42
C ALA A 46 -56.49 -21.44 -17.26
N GLY A 47 -56.40 -20.14 -17.51
CA GLY A 47 -55.27 -19.50 -18.17
C GLY A 47 -53.96 -19.51 -17.31
N CYS A 48 -54.11 -19.39 -15.97
CA CYS A 48 -52.96 -19.42 -15.09
C CYS A 48 -52.32 -20.84 -14.89
N LEU A 49 -53.09 -21.91 -15.11
CA LEU A 49 -52.63 -23.27 -14.96
C LEU A 49 -51.88 -23.82 -16.21
N VAL A 50 -52.04 -23.21 -17.37
CA VAL A 50 -51.34 -23.60 -18.58
C VAL A 50 -49.99 -22.89 -18.75
N PHE A 51 -49.74 -21.78 -18.04
CA PHE A 51 -48.49 -21.07 -18.07
C PHE A 51 -47.46 -21.52 -17.02
N SER A 52 -47.77 -22.49 -16.19
CA SER A 52 -46.87 -22.99 -15.11
C SER A 52 -45.81 -23.98 -15.60
N GLY A 53 -45.70 -24.21 -16.90
CA GLY A 53 -44.79 -25.21 -17.44
C GLY A 53 -43.67 -24.72 -18.39
N ILE A 54 -43.59 -23.44 -18.66
CA ILE A 54 -42.45 -22.90 -19.42
C ILE A 54 -41.41 -22.44 -18.37
N ALA A 55 -40.59 -23.40 -17.91
CA ALA A 55 -39.30 -23.05 -17.34
C ALA A 55 -38.54 -22.26 -18.41
N TRP A 56 -38.48 -20.96 -18.23
CA TRP A 56 -37.54 -20.14 -18.98
C TRP A 56 -36.17 -20.65 -18.60
N ALA A 57 -35.61 -21.57 -19.43
CA ALA A 57 -34.19 -21.85 -19.37
C ALA A 57 -33.53 -20.49 -19.60
N GLN A 58 -33.07 -19.86 -18.52
CA GLN A 58 -32.21 -18.69 -18.63
C GLN A 58 -31.07 -19.12 -19.52
N ALA A 59 -30.97 -18.53 -20.71
CA ALA A 59 -29.80 -18.73 -21.54
C ALA A 59 -28.57 -18.47 -20.64
N PRO A 60 -27.59 -19.38 -20.63
CA PRO A 60 -26.42 -19.20 -19.78
C PRO A 60 -25.89 -17.80 -20.01
N ALA A 61 -25.72 -17.05 -18.93
CA ALA A 61 -25.22 -15.68 -19.02
C ALA A 61 -23.96 -15.70 -19.90
N ARG A 62 -23.96 -14.96 -21.00
CA ARG A 62 -22.81 -14.87 -21.88
C ARG A 62 -21.66 -14.29 -21.07
N ILE A 63 -20.73 -15.14 -20.67
CA ILE A 63 -19.53 -14.74 -19.94
C ILE A 63 -18.57 -14.23 -21.00
N PHE A 64 -18.37 -12.90 -21.05
CA PHE A 64 -17.36 -12.32 -21.92
C PHE A 64 -15.97 -12.72 -21.40
N ALA A 65 -15.05 -12.99 -22.32
CA ALA A 65 -13.65 -13.16 -21.98
C ALA A 65 -13.10 -11.84 -21.43
N ALA A 66 -12.21 -11.93 -20.45
CA ALA A 66 -11.49 -10.76 -19.97
C ALA A 66 -10.67 -10.15 -21.14
N ASP A 67 -10.57 -8.82 -21.17
CA ASP A 67 -9.84 -8.11 -22.22
C ASP A 67 -8.34 -8.38 -22.15
N GLU A 68 -7.78 -9.04 -23.15
CA GLU A 68 -6.36 -9.40 -23.21
C GLU A 68 -5.43 -8.19 -23.37
N ARG A 69 -5.94 -7.03 -23.79
CA ARG A 69 -5.15 -5.78 -23.87
C ARG A 69 -4.65 -5.33 -22.52
N TYR A 70 -5.36 -5.64 -21.43
CA TYR A 70 -4.99 -5.28 -20.06
C TYR A 70 -4.15 -6.36 -19.35
N LYS A 71 -4.04 -7.58 -19.89
CA LYS A 71 -3.29 -8.66 -19.29
C LYS A 71 -1.81 -8.28 -19.15
N VAL A 72 -1.26 -8.46 -17.94
CA VAL A 72 0.16 -8.30 -17.65
C VAL A 72 0.73 -9.54 -16.96
N ASP A 73 2.04 -9.64 -16.91
CA ASP A 73 2.73 -10.71 -16.19
C ASP A 73 3.22 -10.21 -14.82
N ILE A 74 3.56 -8.91 -14.74
CA ILE A 74 3.98 -8.22 -13.52
C ILE A 74 3.09 -7.00 -13.30
N LEU A 75 2.58 -6.83 -12.07
CA LEU A 75 1.98 -5.60 -11.58
C LEU A 75 2.91 -5.01 -10.51
N VAL A 76 3.44 -3.81 -10.76
CA VAL A 76 4.21 -3.05 -9.79
C VAL A 76 3.26 -2.14 -9.04
N VAL A 77 3.30 -2.14 -7.71
CA VAL A 77 2.48 -1.27 -6.86
C VAL A 77 3.42 -0.48 -5.95
N VAL A 78 3.46 0.83 -6.13
CA VAL A 78 4.35 1.74 -5.40
C VAL A 78 3.58 2.98 -4.93
N ALA A 79 4.19 3.81 -4.11
CA ALA A 79 3.52 4.96 -3.51
C ALA A 79 3.49 6.18 -4.44
N HIS A 80 4.67 6.60 -4.94
CA HIS A 80 4.84 7.86 -5.69
C HIS A 80 5.47 7.62 -7.06
N PRO A 81 5.30 8.55 -8.01
CA PRO A 81 6.11 8.60 -9.23
C PRO A 81 7.60 8.70 -8.87
N ASP A 82 8.43 7.82 -9.40
CA ASP A 82 9.86 7.54 -9.21
C ASP A 82 10.18 6.28 -8.37
N ASP A 83 9.31 5.85 -7.49
CA ASP A 83 9.50 4.67 -6.63
C ASP A 83 9.73 3.37 -7.43
N GLU A 84 9.17 3.26 -8.64
CA GLU A 84 9.43 2.12 -9.53
C GLU A 84 10.91 2.00 -9.87
N GLY A 85 11.67 3.07 -9.70
CA GLY A 85 13.12 3.11 -9.87
C GLY A 85 13.85 2.01 -9.10
N ALA A 86 13.34 1.64 -7.93
CA ALA A 86 13.85 0.54 -7.12
C ALA A 86 13.90 -0.81 -7.87
N ALA A 87 12.95 -1.05 -8.77
CA ALA A 87 12.86 -2.29 -9.54
C ALA A 87 13.14 -2.12 -11.03
N THR A 88 13.31 -0.90 -11.55
CA THR A 88 13.36 -0.59 -12.99
C THR A 88 14.40 -1.38 -13.77
N PRO A 89 15.65 -1.62 -13.31
CA PRO A 89 16.59 -2.48 -14.04
C PRO A 89 16.04 -3.91 -14.25
N TYR A 90 15.35 -4.45 -13.25
CA TYR A 90 14.72 -5.76 -13.38
C TYR A 90 13.52 -5.71 -14.33
N LEU A 91 12.70 -4.65 -14.29
CA LEU A 91 11.55 -4.50 -15.19
C LEU A 91 12.01 -4.47 -16.66
N ALA A 92 13.09 -3.75 -16.97
CA ALA A 92 13.70 -3.75 -18.29
C ALA A 92 14.14 -5.16 -18.73
N ARG A 93 14.78 -5.92 -17.82
CA ARG A 93 15.15 -7.32 -18.04
C ARG A 93 13.94 -8.22 -18.31
N ALA A 94 12.88 -8.07 -17.54
CA ALA A 94 11.65 -8.85 -17.66
C ALA A 94 10.94 -8.58 -19.02
N ILE A 95 10.90 -7.32 -19.43
CA ILE A 95 10.33 -6.89 -20.72
C ILE A 95 11.15 -7.44 -21.88
N ASP A 96 12.49 -7.41 -21.81
CA ASP A 96 13.38 -8.09 -22.77
C ASP A 96 13.14 -9.60 -22.83
N GLY A 97 12.69 -10.19 -21.73
CA GLY A 97 12.24 -11.58 -21.64
C GLY A 97 10.82 -11.82 -22.15
N GLY A 98 10.16 -10.81 -22.73
CA GLY A 98 8.81 -10.87 -23.29
C GLY A 98 7.69 -10.75 -22.24
N LYS A 99 7.98 -10.27 -21.03
CA LYS A 99 6.99 -10.03 -19.98
C LYS A 99 6.31 -8.69 -20.16
N ARG A 100 5.00 -8.66 -19.89
CA ARG A 100 4.19 -7.45 -19.88
C ARG A 100 4.14 -6.90 -18.46
N VAL A 101 4.34 -5.60 -18.32
CA VAL A 101 4.39 -4.91 -17.03
C VAL A 101 3.32 -3.81 -16.97
N ALA A 102 2.79 -3.59 -15.79
CA ALA A 102 1.98 -2.42 -15.46
C ALA A 102 2.45 -1.82 -14.14
N VAL A 103 2.23 -0.52 -13.96
CA VAL A 103 2.59 0.21 -12.74
C VAL A 103 1.34 0.88 -12.16
N VAL A 104 1.20 0.79 -10.85
CA VAL A 104 0.16 1.46 -10.05
C VAL A 104 0.82 2.29 -8.97
N TYR A 105 0.51 3.57 -8.96
CA TYR A 105 0.95 4.51 -7.94
C TYR A 105 -0.18 4.76 -6.94
N GLY A 106 0.14 4.80 -5.65
CA GLY A 106 -0.78 5.15 -4.58
C GLY A 106 -1.25 6.60 -4.70
N THR A 107 -0.30 7.50 -4.93
CA THR A 107 -0.53 8.94 -5.03
C THR A 107 0.08 9.52 -6.32
N ARG A 108 0.01 10.83 -6.49
CA ARG A 108 0.71 11.56 -7.56
C ARG A 108 1.97 12.28 -7.08
N GLY A 109 2.39 12.11 -5.83
CA GLY A 109 3.56 12.80 -5.28
C GLY A 109 3.35 14.32 -5.16
N SER A 110 2.12 14.76 -4.93
CA SER A 110 1.73 16.19 -4.98
C SER A 110 2.26 17.03 -3.80
N SER A 111 2.72 16.41 -2.73
CA SER A 111 3.28 17.09 -1.55
C SER A 111 4.81 17.12 -1.53
N GLY A 112 5.47 16.54 -2.52
CA GLY A 112 6.91 16.54 -2.63
C GLY A 112 7.51 17.87 -3.08
N ALA A 113 8.83 17.97 -3.02
CA ALA A 113 9.58 19.10 -3.56
C ALA A 113 9.51 19.12 -5.11
N ASN A 114 9.68 20.29 -5.71
CA ASN A 114 9.78 20.45 -7.15
C ASN A 114 11.11 21.13 -7.49
N GLU A 115 12.06 20.35 -8.02
CA GLU A 115 13.38 20.84 -8.40
C GLU A 115 13.42 21.45 -9.80
N ALA A 116 12.39 21.24 -10.63
CA ALA A 116 12.39 21.65 -12.03
C ALA A 116 11.61 22.93 -12.30
N SER A 117 10.61 23.24 -11.46
CA SER A 117 9.69 24.35 -11.70
C SER A 117 9.05 24.87 -10.40
N ALA A 118 8.10 25.79 -10.49
CA ALA A 118 7.47 26.45 -9.33
C ALA A 118 6.13 25.82 -8.94
N GLU A 119 5.63 24.87 -9.71
CA GLU A 119 4.32 24.24 -9.45
C GLU A 119 4.37 23.39 -8.20
N GLN A 120 3.30 23.49 -7.40
CA GLN A 120 3.12 22.80 -6.14
C GLN A 120 1.73 22.15 -6.08
N ALA A 121 1.52 21.29 -5.10
CA ALA A 121 0.25 20.64 -4.80
C ALA A 121 -0.35 19.92 -6.03
N ALA A 122 -1.61 20.14 -6.35
CA ALA A 122 -2.29 19.45 -7.44
C ALA A 122 -1.61 19.61 -8.80
N ALA A 123 -1.07 20.81 -9.10
CA ALA A 123 -0.35 21.08 -10.35
C ALA A 123 0.95 20.27 -10.45
N LEU A 124 1.68 20.14 -9.34
CA LEU A 124 2.86 19.27 -9.27
C LEU A 124 2.46 17.80 -9.51
N GLY A 125 1.39 17.34 -8.88
CA GLY A 125 0.89 15.97 -9.09
C GLY A 125 0.51 15.69 -10.55
N GLU A 126 -0.04 16.64 -11.28
CA GLU A 126 -0.32 16.50 -12.72
C GLU A 126 0.97 16.40 -13.55
N ILE A 127 2.00 17.16 -13.21
CA ILE A 127 3.31 17.07 -13.87
C ILE A 127 3.93 15.71 -13.60
N ARG A 128 3.97 15.26 -12.35
CA ARG A 128 4.53 13.96 -11.97
C ARG A 128 3.80 12.77 -12.60
N GLU A 129 2.48 12.88 -12.81
CA GLU A 129 1.75 11.86 -13.59
C GLU A 129 2.28 11.78 -15.02
N ILE A 130 2.57 12.92 -15.67
CA ILE A 130 3.15 12.95 -17.01
C ILE A 130 4.58 12.37 -17.00
N GLU A 131 5.38 12.73 -16.00
CA GLU A 131 6.75 12.21 -15.83
C GLU A 131 6.74 10.69 -15.66
N ALA A 132 5.90 10.15 -14.78
CA ALA A 132 5.76 8.70 -14.55
C ALA A 132 5.35 7.95 -15.84
N ARG A 133 4.43 8.51 -16.64
CA ARG A 133 4.07 7.92 -17.92
C ARG A 133 5.21 7.97 -18.94
N ARG A 134 6.01 9.03 -18.94
CA ARG A 134 7.20 9.16 -19.79
C ARG A 134 8.30 8.20 -19.36
N ALA A 135 8.55 8.08 -18.05
CA ALA A 135 9.49 7.12 -17.50
C ALA A 135 9.12 5.68 -17.87
N SER A 136 7.87 5.31 -17.63
CA SER A 136 7.31 4.01 -18.02
C SER A 136 7.43 3.74 -19.52
N ALA A 137 7.22 4.75 -20.37
CA ALA A 137 7.28 4.62 -21.82
C ALA A 137 8.71 4.33 -22.34
N VAL A 138 9.77 4.74 -21.62
CA VAL A 138 11.17 4.37 -21.94
C VAL A 138 11.33 2.84 -21.95
N LEU A 139 10.63 2.15 -21.06
CA LEU A 139 10.61 0.69 -20.95
C LEU A 139 9.58 0.02 -21.86
N GLY A 140 8.73 0.80 -22.53
CA GLY A 140 7.59 0.27 -23.31
C GLY A 140 6.38 -0.11 -22.44
N ILE A 141 6.30 0.38 -21.21
CA ILE A 141 5.14 0.20 -20.32
C ILE A 141 4.09 1.26 -20.65
N ASP A 142 2.91 0.82 -21.11
CA ASP A 142 1.78 1.67 -21.48
C ASP A 142 0.64 1.67 -20.45
N LYS A 143 0.73 0.83 -19.42
CA LYS A 143 -0.30 0.62 -18.39
C LYS A 143 0.15 1.21 -17.07
N VAL A 144 -0.32 2.44 -16.82
CA VAL A 144 0.02 3.23 -15.63
C VAL A 144 -1.25 3.78 -15.01
N TRP A 145 -1.50 3.47 -13.74
CA TRP A 145 -2.66 3.93 -12.97
C TRP A 145 -2.25 4.62 -11.67
N PHE A 146 -3.19 5.40 -11.13
CA PHE A 146 -3.06 6.10 -9.86
C PHE A 146 -4.28 5.79 -9.00
N LEU A 147 -4.09 5.42 -7.73
CA LEU A 147 -5.19 5.10 -6.82
C LEU A 147 -5.89 6.35 -6.29
N GLY A 148 -5.24 7.53 -6.38
CA GLY A 148 -5.82 8.81 -5.97
C GLY A 148 -5.64 9.11 -4.48
N GLY A 149 -4.75 8.42 -3.79
CA GLY A 149 -4.35 8.73 -2.43
C GLY A 149 -3.71 10.12 -2.30
N LYS A 150 -3.68 10.64 -1.08
CA LYS A 150 -3.00 11.91 -0.74
C LYS A 150 -1.68 11.58 -0.08
N ASP A 151 -0.62 12.25 -0.51
CA ASP A 151 0.71 12.08 0.08
C ASP A 151 0.70 12.37 1.57
N THR A 152 1.45 11.58 2.32
CA THR A 152 1.54 11.65 3.77
C THR A 152 2.99 11.87 4.19
N ALA A 153 3.31 13.04 4.70
CA ALA A 153 4.65 13.36 5.23
C ALA A 153 4.87 12.73 6.62
N SER A 154 4.86 11.40 6.70
CA SER A 154 4.95 10.64 7.95
C SER A 154 5.53 9.26 7.70
N GLN A 155 6.13 8.67 8.73
CA GLN A 155 6.51 7.25 8.78
C GLN A 155 5.39 6.35 9.33
N ASP A 156 4.22 6.91 9.58
CA ASP A 156 3.07 6.20 10.14
C ASP A 156 2.16 5.67 9.03
N VAL A 157 2.20 4.36 8.80
CA VAL A 157 1.35 3.68 7.82
C VAL A 157 -0.15 3.88 8.07
N LEU A 158 -0.57 3.98 9.33
CA LEU A 158 -2.00 4.16 9.64
C LEU A 158 -2.48 5.53 9.18
N GLN A 159 -1.63 6.55 9.27
CA GLN A 159 -1.93 7.88 8.73
C GLN A 159 -1.99 7.84 7.20
N SER A 160 -1.05 7.17 6.55
CA SER A 160 -1.06 6.99 5.09
C SER A 160 -2.30 6.25 4.61
N LEU A 161 -2.64 5.13 5.24
CA LEU A 161 -3.85 4.36 4.91
C LEU A 161 -5.13 5.19 5.09
N ALA A 162 -5.18 6.02 6.15
CA ALA A 162 -6.32 6.93 6.37
C ALA A 162 -6.39 8.03 5.29
N ASN A 163 -5.26 8.62 4.90
CA ASN A 163 -5.19 9.65 3.86
C ASN A 163 -5.50 9.12 2.46
N TRP A 164 -5.22 7.83 2.21
CA TRP A 164 -5.50 7.18 0.94
C TRP A 164 -6.94 6.68 0.83
N ASP A 165 -7.78 6.83 1.88
CA ASP A 165 -9.08 6.16 1.98
C ASP A 165 -8.93 4.66 1.72
N HIS A 166 -8.29 3.97 2.69
CA HIS A 166 -7.84 2.57 2.59
C HIS A 166 -8.84 1.65 1.88
N GLY A 167 -10.13 1.72 2.27
CA GLY A 167 -11.15 0.86 1.69
C GLY A 167 -11.35 1.10 0.19
N VAL A 168 -11.36 2.36 -0.24
CA VAL A 168 -11.53 2.74 -1.66
C VAL A 168 -10.26 2.42 -2.46
N ALA A 169 -9.08 2.71 -1.90
CA ALA A 169 -7.81 2.39 -2.55
C ALA A 169 -7.65 0.87 -2.75
N LEU A 170 -8.02 0.07 -1.75
CA LEU A 170 -7.99 -1.39 -1.82
C LEU A 170 -8.98 -1.93 -2.86
N GLU A 171 -10.22 -1.41 -2.87
CA GLU A 171 -11.22 -1.78 -3.89
C GLU A 171 -10.70 -1.52 -5.31
N ASN A 172 -10.12 -0.35 -5.54
CA ASN A 172 -9.54 0.03 -6.83
C ASN A 172 -8.36 -0.87 -7.20
N LEU A 173 -7.48 -1.19 -6.25
CA LEU A 173 -6.34 -2.07 -6.52
C LEU A 173 -6.78 -3.51 -6.80
N VAL A 174 -7.75 -4.05 -6.05
CA VAL A 174 -8.36 -5.36 -6.33
C VAL A 174 -8.98 -5.37 -7.74
N ARG A 175 -9.66 -4.28 -8.13
CA ARG A 175 -10.19 -4.13 -9.49
C ARG A 175 -9.08 -4.18 -10.55
N LEU A 176 -7.97 -3.48 -10.32
CA LEU A 176 -6.81 -3.51 -11.23
C LEU A 176 -6.16 -4.89 -11.31
N VAL A 177 -6.02 -5.61 -10.21
CA VAL A 177 -5.53 -6.99 -10.20
C VAL A 177 -6.45 -7.90 -11.02
N ARG A 178 -7.78 -7.79 -10.86
CA ARG A 178 -8.76 -8.56 -11.64
C ARG A 178 -8.75 -8.19 -13.12
N LEU A 179 -8.51 -6.93 -13.45
CA LEU A 179 -8.42 -6.44 -14.82
C LEU A 179 -7.13 -6.90 -15.51
N THR A 180 -6.00 -6.73 -14.83
CA THR A 180 -4.66 -7.01 -15.38
C THR A 180 -4.24 -8.46 -15.23
N ARG A 181 -4.80 -9.18 -14.29
CA ARG A 181 -4.55 -10.62 -14.05
C ARG A 181 -3.06 -10.97 -13.98
N PRO A 182 -2.27 -10.27 -13.12
CA PRO A 182 -0.83 -10.47 -13.05
C PRO A 182 -0.49 -11.86 -12.49
N GLU A 183 0.64 -12.40 -12.94
CA GLU A 183 1.21 -13.60 -12.36
C GLU A 183 1.98 -13.28 -11.06
N VAL A 184 2.63 -12.10 -11.04
CA VAL A 184 3.45 -11.61 -9.95
C VAL A 184 3.08 -10.17 -9.61
N ILE A 185 3.02 -9.85 -8.31
CA ILE A 185 3.00 -8.49 -7.80
C ILE A 185 4.37 -8.15 -7.23
N LEU A 186 4.90 -6.97 -7.55
CA LEU A 186 6.10 -6.37 -6.96
C LEU A 186 5.69 -5.11 -6.21
N THR A 187 6.15 -4.93 -4.97
CA THR A 187 5.79 -3.79 -4.13
C THR A 187 6.82 -3.55 -3.04
N PHE A 188 6.68 -2.47 -2.27
CA PHE A 188 7.47 -2.22 -1.07
C PHE A 188 7.16 -3.19 0.06
N LEU A 189 8.07 -3.32 1.02
CA LEU A 189 7.82 -4.07 2.26
C LEU A 189 6.68 -3.44 3.05
N PRO A 190 5.73 -4.25 3.54
CA PRO A 190 4.62 -3.74 4.35
C PRO A 190 5.06 -3.52 5.81
N GLY A 191 5.99 -2.61 6.06
CA GLY A 191 6.45 -2.36 7.41
C GLY A 191 7.55 -1.31 7.54
N THR A 192 7.69 -0.71 8.73
CA THR A 192 8.76 0.25 9.08
C THR A 192 10.13 -0.39 9.17
N PHE A 193 10.24 -1.62 8.80
CA PHE A 193 11.44 -2.39 9.00
C PHE A 193 12.44 -2.03 7.94
N ILE A 194 13.64 -1.63 8.34
CA ILE A 194 14.77 -1.68 7.47
C ILE A 194 14.71 -0.61 6.35
N GLY A 195 14.51 0.64 6.77
CA GLY A 195 14.69 1.80 5.92
C GLY A 195 13.47 2.21 5.10
N GLU A 196 12.34 1.54 5.28
CA GLU A 196 11.06 2.08 4.83
C GLU A 196 10.72 3.29 5.70
N ASP A 197 11.29 4.44 5.41
CA ASP A 197 11.16 5.64 6.22
C ASP A 197 9.93 6.49 5.85
N HIS A 198 9.16 6.05 4.85
CA HIS A 198 7.96 6.74 4.40
C HIS A 198 6.70 5.89 4.60
N GLY A 199 5.69 6.45 5.30
CA GLY A 199 4.44 5.74 5.56
C GLY A 199 3.66 5.34 4.30
N ASP A 200 3.78 6.10 3.21
CA ASP A 200 3.14 5.81 1.95
C ASP A 200 3.77 4.60 1.24
N HIS A 201 5.10 4.39 1.33
CA HIS A 201 5.76 3.17 0.83
C HIS A 201 5.23 1.93 1.56
N GLN A 202 5.12 2.01 2.88
CA GLN A 202 4.55 0.96 3.73
C GLN A 202 3.08 0.68 3.36
N ALA A 203 2.29 1.73 3.11
CA ALA A 203 0.89 1.62 2.70
C ALA A 203 0.73 0.94 1.34
N ALA A 204 1.62 1.21 0.38
CA ALA A 204 1.65 0.50 -0.89
C ALA A 204 1.87 -1.01 -0.70
N GLY A 205 2.83 -1.39 0.16
CA GLY A 205 3.08 -2.78 0.53
C GLY A 205 1.89 -3.45 1.21
N VAL A 206 1.22 -2.75 2.11
CA VAL A 206 0.00 -3.22 2.79
C VAL A 206 -1.11 -3.48 1.77
N LEU A 207 -1.47 -2.47 0.96
CA LEU A 207 -2.54 -2.58 -0.03
C LEU A 207 -2.26 -3.67 -1.08
N ALA A 208 -1.03 -3.79 -1.54
CA ALA A 208 -0.65 -4.82 -2.51
C ALA A 208 -0.77 -6.23 -1.92
N THR A 209 -0.42 -6.40 -0.63
CA THR A 209 -0.57 -7.68 0.09
C THR A 209 -2.04 -8.04 0.27
N GLU A 210 -2.88 -7.09 0.67
CA GLU A 210 -4.32 -7.29 0.81
C GLU A 210 -4.98 -7.59 -0.55
N ALA A 211 -4.59 -6.87 -1.60
CA ALA A 211 -5.09 -7.14 -2.95
C ALA A 211 -4.66 -8.52 -3.48
N PHE A 212 -3.44 -8.97 -3.17
CA PHE A 212 -2.99 -10.33 -3.46
C PHE A 212 -3.89 -11.37 -2.80
N ASP A 213 -4.26 -11.16 -1.54
CA ASP A 213 -5.09 -12.08 -0.77
C ASP A 213 -6.58 -12.04 -1.16
N LEU A 214 -7.08 -10.89 -1.64
CA LEU A 214 -8.50 -10.68 -1.86
C LEU A 214 -8.95 -10.78 -3.33
N ALA A 215 -8.08 -10.53 -4.29
CA ALA A 215 -8.52 -10.46 -5.69
C ALA A 215 -9.03 -11.79 -6.25
N GLY A 216 -8.56 -12.92 -5.69
CA GLY A 216 -9.06 -14.26 -6.00
C GLY A 216 -10.38 -14.60 -5.33
N ASP A 217 -10.77 -13.90 -4.25
CA ASP A 217 -11.99 -14.18 -3.50
C ASP A 217 -13.21 -13.53 -4.17
N PRO A 218 -14.19 -14.29 -4.67
CA PRO A 218 -15.38 -13.73 -5.28
C PRO A 218 -16.30 -13.00 -4.27
N THR A 219 -16.10 -13.18 -2.97
CA THR A 219 -16.87 -12.52 -1.92
C THR A 219 -16.29 -11.18 -1.49
N ALA A 220 -15.03 -10.90 -1.88
CA ALA A 220 -14.41 -9.59 -1.72
C ALA A 220 -14.83 -8.69 -2.88
N PHE A 221 -15.41 -7.53 -2.58
CA PHE A 221 -15.93 -6.58 -3.58
C PHE A 221 -16.78 -7.31 -4.66
N PRO A 222 -17.88 -7.96 -4.27
CA PRO A 222 -18.65 -8.85 -5.15
C PRO A 222 -19.28 -8.13 -6.34
N GLU A 223 -19.53 -6.82 -6.24
CA GLU A 223 -20.05 -5.99 -7.33
C GLU A 223 -19.11 -5.91 -8.54
N GLN A 224 -17.80 -6.09 -8.34
CA GLN A 224 -16.82 -6.12 -9.43
C GLN A 224 -16.94 -7.37 -10.31
N VAL A 225 -17.42 -8.49 -9.76
CA VAL A 225 -17.51 -9.78 -10.43
C VAL A 225 -18.95 -10.22 -10.70
N ALA A 226 -19.92 -9.49 -10.17
CA ALA A 226 -21.34 -9.72 -10.45
C ALA A 226 -21.68 -9.33 -11.89
N ALA A 227 -22.67 -10.02 -12.47
CA ALA A 227 -23.17 -9.64 -13.78
C ALA A 227 -23.83 -8.26 -13.70
N PRO A 228 -23.41 -7.25 -14.50
CA PRO A 228 -23.98 -5.92 -14.44
C PRO A 228 -25.43 -5.90 -14.93
N LEU A 229 -26.27 -5.09 -14.28
CA LEU A 229 -27.66 -4.87 -14.69
C LEU A 229 -27.74 -4.15 -16.04
N ARG A 230 -26.79 -3.25 -16.30
CA ARG A 230 -26.62 -2.55 -17.59
C ARG A 230 -25.15 -2.58 -17.97
N ARG A 231 -24.87 -2.97 -19.21
CA ARG A 231 -23.51 -3.02 -19.73
C ARG A 231 -23.22 -1.73 -20.47
N LEU A 232 -22.47 -0.84 -19.82
CA LEU A 232 -21.91 0.35 -20.45
C LEU A 232 -20.57 0.02 -21.12
N GLU A 233 -19.74 -0.79 -20.44
CA GLU A 233 -18.42 -1.22 -20.91
C GLU A 233 -18.20 -2.71 -20.57
N PRO A 234 -18.57 -3.62 -21.51
CA PRO A 234 -18.57 -5.05 -21.22
C PRO A 234 -17.17 -5.66 -21.00
N TYR A 235 -16.10 -4.94 -21.36
CA TYR A 235 -14.73 -5.41 -21.16
C TYR A 235 -14.16 -5.02 -19.80
N LEU A 236 -14.62 -3.92 -19.22
CA LEU A 236 -14.25 -3.47 -17.87
C LEU A 236 -15.19 -4.02 -16.82
N GLU A 237 -16.44 -4.26 -17.19
CA GLU A 237 -17.42 -4.94 -16.37
C GLU A 237 -17.38 -6.46 -16.66
N ASN A 238 -17.79 -7.29 -15.77
CA ASN A 238 -17.61 -8.75 -15.73
C ASN A 238 -16.17 -9.19 -15.48
N LEU A 239 -15.47 -8.47 -14.64
CA LEU A 239 -14.21 -8.93 -14.11
C LEU A 239 -14.42 -10.30 -13.44
N ARG A 240 -13.38 -11.11 -13.43
CA ARG A 240 -13.38 -12.39 -12.72
C ARG A 240 -12.42 -12.36 -11.58
N PRO A 241 -12.68 -13.12 -10.51
CA PRO A 241 -11.67 -13.37 -9.50
C PRO A 241 -10.37 -13.81 -10.17
N TRP A 242 -9.26 -13.25 -9.70
CA TRP A 242 -7.94 -13.61 -10.18
C TRP A 242 -6.99 -13.80 -9.02
N GLN A 243 -6.48 -15.00 -8.85
CA GLN A 243 -5.47 -15.30 -7.84
C GLN A 243 -4.08 -15.11 -8.45
N THR A 244 -3.42 -14.03 -8.05
CA THR A 244 -2.00 -13.81 -8.34
C THR A 244 -1.17 -14.89 -7.66
N LYS A 245 -0.11 -15.38 -8.33
CA LYS A 245 0.62 -16.57 -7.88
C LYS A 245 1.72 -16.29 -6.89
N LYS A 246 2.38 -15.11 -7.04
CA LYS A 246 3.47 -14.70 -6.14
C LYS A 246 3.41 -13.20 -5.87
N ILE A 247 3.80 -12.82 -4.67
CA ILE A 247 4.11 -11.45 -4.32
C ILE A 247 5.53 -11.36 -3.80
N TYR A 248 6.27 -10.40 -4.30
CA TYR A 248 7.61 -10.07 -3.85
C TYR A 248 7.68 -8.64 -3.37
N TYR A 249 8.51 -8.42 -2.37
CA TYR A 249 8.80 -7.10 -1.84
C TYR A 249 10.21 -6.68 -2.22
N PHE A 250 10.40 -5.39 -2.39
CA PHE A 250 11.72 -4.77 -2.52
C PHE A 250 11.85 -3.67 -1.45
N PRO A 251 13.09 -3.43 -0.95
CA PRO A 251 13.32 -2.41 0.05
C PRO A 251 13.49 -1.04 -0.59
N ASP A 252 13.20 -0.01 0.20
CA ASP A 252 13.65 1.35 0.00
C ASP A 252 14.93 1.63 0.83
N ALA A 253 15.67 0.60 1.19
CA ALA A 253 16.72 0.68 2.19
C ALA A 253 18.05 0.08 1.76
N ASP A 254 19.12 0.67 2.32
CA ASP A 254 20.51 0.26 2.13
C ASP A 254 20.94 -1.02 2.89
N LYS A 255 20.05 -1.67 3.68
CA LYS A 255 20.44 -2.78 4.57
C LYS A 255 20.28 -4.15 3.90
N GLU A 256 21.06 -4.40 2.88
CA GLU A 256 21.02 -5.63 2.08
C GLU A 256 21.20 -6.96 2.82
N ASP A 257 21.99 -6.98 3.89
CA ASP A 257 22.26 -8.23 4.61
C ASP A 257 20.99 -8.91 5.13
N ILE A 258 19.94 -8.13 5.40
CA ILE A 258 18.66 -8.63 5.88
C ILE A 258 17.87 -9.36 4.79
N PHE A 259 18.13 -9.03 3.52
CA PHE A 259 17.44 -9.64 2.36
C PHE A 259 18.20 -10.82 1.77
N ARG A 260 19.43 -11.09 2.25
CA ARG A 260 20.23 -12.21 1.77
C ARG A 260 19.47 -13.51 1.93
N ASP A 261 19.39 -14.28 0.84
CA ASP A 261 18.72 -15.60 0.78
C ASP A 261 17.19 -15.54 1.03
N LYS A 262 16.56 -14.35 1.00
CA LYS A 262 15.12 -14.18 1.17
C LYS A 262 14.36 -14.09 -0.15
N GLY A 263 15.07 -14.02 -1.26
CA GLY A 263 14.52 -13.92 -2.62
C GLY A 263 15.60 -13.88 -3.68
N PRO A 264 15.22 -13.74 -4.95
CA PRO A 264 16.15 -13.63 -6.05
C PRO A 264 16.90 -12.31 -6.07
N ARG A 265 18.10 -12.36 -6.66
CA ARG A 265 18.93 -11.19 -6.90
C ARG A 265 19.33 -11.13 -8.36
N TYR A 266 19.28 -9.94 -8.96
CA TYR A 266 19.55 -9.72 -10.37
C TYR A 266 20.65 -8.69 -10.56
N SER A 267 21.59 -8.98 -11.49
CA SER A 267 22.61 -8.03 -11.87
C SER A 267 22.03 -6.92 -12.74
N VAL A 268 22.40 -5.69 -12.44
CA VAL A 268 22.03 -4.52 -13.25
C VAL A 268 23.00 -4.29 -14.43
N LYS A 269 24.15 -4.99 -14.45
CA LYS A 269 25.21 -4.83 -15.46
C LYS A 269 25.03 -5.72 -16.69
N GLU A 270 24.05 -6.61 -16.69
CA GLU A 270 23.74 -7.41 -17.88
C GLU A 270 23.23 -6.52 -19.01
N ILE A 271 23.56 -6.91 -20.25
CA ILE A 271 23.22 -6.13 -21.44
C ILE A 271 21.81 -6.49 -21.91
N SER A 272 20.97 -5.48 -22.04
CA SER A 272 19.65 -5.57 -22.65
C SER A 272 19.73 -6.04 -24.09
N LYS A 273 18.92 -7.01 -24.46
CA LYS A 273 18.87 -7.53 -25.84
C LYS A 273 18.24 -6.53 -26.80
N SER A 274 17.27 -5.75 -26.35
CA SER A 274 16.57 -4.75 -27.16
C SER A 274 17.33 -3.45 -27.22
N ALA A 275 17.72 -2.88 -26.08
CA ALA A 275 18.38 -1.57 -25.97
C ALA A 275 19.89 -1.59 -26.29
N LYS A 276 20.56 -2.78 -26.27
CA LYS A 276 22.00 -2.96 -26.51
C LYS A 276 22.91 -2.24 -25.52
N GLN A 277 22.39 -1.92 -24.34
CA GLN A 277 23.09 -1.30 -23.23
C GLN A 277 22.77 -2.02 -21.91
N ALA A 278 23.53 -1.75 -20.85
CA ALA A 278 23.30 -2.37 -19.56
C ALA A 278 21.94 -2.01 -18.97
N TYR A 279 21.32 -2.90 -18.20
CA TYR A 279 19.99 -2.62 -17.59
C TYR A 279 20.02 -1.43 -16.66
N TRP A 280 21.13 -1.15 -15.97
CA TRP A 280 21.26 0.06 -15.16
C TRP A 280 21.14 1.34 -16.03
N ARG A 281 21.67 1.32 -17.26
CA ARG A 281 21.60 2.49 -18.15
C ARG A 281 20.19 2.71 -18.67
N VAL A 282 19.49 1.64 -19.05
CA VAL A 282 18.07 1.69 -19.44
C VAL A 282 17.21 2.23 -18.29
N ALA A 283 17.48 1.77 -17.07
CA ALA A 283 16.77 2.24 -15.89
C ALA A 283 17.05 3.72 -15.57
N LEU A 284 18.31 4.15 -15.75
CA LEU A 284 18.68 5.55 -15.57
C LEU A 284 17.98 6.46 -16.59
N GLU A 285 17.88 6.06 -17.86
CA GLU A 285 17.10 6.79 -18.88
C GLU A 285 15.61 6.93 -18.53
N SER A 286 15.04 5.94 -17.84
CA SER A 286 13.69 6.00 -17.29
C SER A 286 13.62 7.00 -16.13
N PHE A 287 14.53 6.90 -15.17
CA PHE A 287 14.60 7.75 -13.99
C PHE A 287 14.82 9.23 -14.34
N GLU A 288 15.62 9.53 -15.39
CA GLU A 288 15.85 10.88 -15.92
C GLU A 288 14.55 11.59 -16.37
N ARG A 289 13.41 10.89 -16.46
CA ARG A 289 12.11 11.49 -16.80
C ARG A 289 11.36 12.08 -15.59
N HIS A 290 11.83 11.79 -14.38
CA HIS A 290 11.30 12.34 -13.15
C HIS A 290 11.99 13.68 -12.80
N GLU A 291 11.90 14.64 -13.71
CA GLU A 291 12.64 15.90 -13.62
C GLU A 291 12.29 16.69 -12.36
N THR A 292 11.03 16.70 -11.94
CA THR A 292 10.60 17.43 -10.73
C THR A 292 11.20 16.86 -9.43
N GLN A 293 11.70 15.62 -9.45
CA GLN A 293 12.23 14.92 -8.29
C GLN A 293 13.75 14.77 -8.35
N ALA A 294 14.34 14.83 -9.52
CA ALA A 294 15.74 14.45 -9.75
C ALA A 294 16.53 15.46 -10.58
N LYS A 295 16.07 16.71 -10.72
CA LYS A 295 16.72 17.73 -11.57
C LYS A 295 18.19 17.95 -11.23
N SER A 296 18.49 18.12 -9.94
CA SER A 296 19.87 18.32 -9.47
C SER A 296 20.77 17.12 -9.77
N PHE A 297 20.22 15.91 -9.61
CA PHE A 297 20.92 14.69 -9.95
C PHE A 297 21.17 14.58 -11.47
N ILE A 298 20.14 14.80 -12.30
CA ILE A 298 20.23 14.80 -13.77
C ILE A 298 21.26 15.83 -14.25
N ASP A 299 21.24 17.03 -13.70
CA ASP A 299 22.23 18.07 -14.04
C ASP A 299 23.66 17.69 -13.62
N SER A 300 23.81 16.86 -12.60
CA SER A 300 25.11 16.30 -12.21
C SER A 300 25.63 15.26 -13.19
N LEU A 301 24.73 14.39 -13.69
CA LEU A 301 25.06 13.37 -14.69
C LEU A 301 25.59 14.00 -15.98
N ALA A 302 25.00 15.10 -16.41
CA ALA A 302 25.42 15.84 -17.61
C ALA A 302 26.88 16.33 -17.57
N LYS A 303 27.51 16.34 -16.39
CA LYS A 303 28.92 16.76 -16.19
C LYS A 303 29.89 15.59 -16.09
N MET A 304 29.37 14.34 -16.15
CA MET A 304 30.16 13.11 -15.97
C MET A 304 30.30 12.36 -17.29
N ASP A 305 31.40 11.61 -17.42
CA ASP A 305 31.51 10.62 -18.47
C ASP A 305 30.81 9.31 -18.09
N GLU A 306 30.60 8.43 -19.07
CA GLU A 306 29.85 7.17 -18.88
C GLU A 306 30.44 6.27 -17.79
N ALA A 307 31.79 6.22 -17.67
CA ALA A 307 32.43 5.39 -16.64
C ALA A 307 32.24 5.95 -15.25
N GLN A 308 32.18 7.28 -15.10
CA GLN A 308 31.86 7.94 -13.85
C GLN A 308 30.39 7.69 -13.46
N ILE A 309 29.47 7.78 -14.42
CA ILE A 309 28.06 7.49 -14.23
C ILE A 309 27.88 6.03 -13.81
N GLU A 310 28.46 5.08 -14.56
CA GLU A 310 28.40 3.66 -14.20
C GLU A 310 28.88 3.42 -12.78
N LYS A 311 30.04 3.94 -12.42
CA LYS A 311 30.58 3.79 -11.07
C LYS A 311 29.62 4.34 -10.02
N MET A 312 29.10 5.56 -10.23
CA MET A 312 28.21 6.21 -9.29
C MET A 312 26.94 5.39 -9.05
N VAL A 313 26.26 4.90 -10.08
CA VAL A 313 24.99 4.20 -9.95
C VAL A 313 25.11 2.72 -9.57
N THR A 314 26.23 2.06 -9.93
CA THR A 314 26.41 0.62 -9.75
C THR A 314 27.43 0.21 -8.69
N SER A 315 28.13 1.16 -8.07
CA SER A 315 29.12 0.88 -7.03
C SER A 315 28.88 1.67 -5.75
N ASP A 316 28.45 2.92 -5.86
CA ASP A 316 28.28 3.82 -4.73
C ASP A 316 26.81 4.27 -4.57
N GLY A 317 25.93 3.90 -5.50
CA GLY A 317 24.55 4.39 -5.58
C GLY A 317 23.49 3.32 -5.37
N PHE A 318 22.27 3.68 -5.71
CA PHE A 318 21.03 2.96 -5.44
C PHE A 318 21.00 1.50 -5.97
N TRP A 319 21.73 1.20 -7.07
CA TRP A 319 21.82 -0.16 -7.62
C TRP A 319 23.18 -0.82 -7.39
N SER A 320 23.93 -0.35 -6.40
CA SER A 320 25.32 -0.83 -6.13
C SER A 320 25.38 -2.33 -5.94
N THR A 321 24.35 -2.93 -5.41
CA THR A 321 24.30 -4.33 -5.07
C THR A 321 23.44 -5.16 -6.01
N GLY A 322 22.88 -4.54 -7.05
CA GLY A 322 21.91 -5.14 -7.95
C GLY A 322 20.47 -4.97 -7.46
N ILE A 323 19.54 -5.72 -8.01
CA ILE A 323 18.14 -5.72 -7.59
C ILE A 323 17.86 -6.97 -6.77
N SER A 324 17.45 -6.79 -5.53
CA SER A 324 17.08 -7.88 -4.62
C SER A 324 15.58 -7.82 -4.34
N PHE A 325 14.91 -8.98 -4.41
CA PHE A 325 13.53 -9.12 -4.00
C PHE A 325 13.44 -10.04 -2.79
N VAL A 326 12.43 -9.81 -1.95
CA VAL A 326 12.08 -10.70 -0.83
C VAL A 326 10.78 -11.42 -1.20
N LEU A 327 10.78 -12.76 -1.11
CA LEU A 327 9.57 -13.52 -1.36
C LEU A 327 8.58 -13.28 -0.21
N GLY A 328 7.46 -12.62 -0.51
CA GLY A 328 6.35 -12.46 0.42
C GLY A 328 5.51 -13.73 0.50
N LYS A 329 4.89 -14.09 -0.61
CA LYS A 329 4.06 -15.31 -0.71
C LYS A 329 4.25 -15.99 -2.05
N SER A 330 4.18 -17.32 -2.04
CA SER A 330 4.07 -18.13 -3.25
C SER A 330 2.95 -19.14 -3.07
N LEU A 331 2.00 -19.18 -4.00
CA LEU A 331 0.95 -20.17 -4.10
C LEU A 331 1.29 -21.29 -5.12
N VAL A 332 2.52 -21.27 -5.62
CA VAL A 332 3.06 -22.22 -6.60
C VAL A 332 4.46 -22.64 -6.19
N GLY A 333 5.00 -23.66 -6.84
CA GLY A 333 6.38 -24.11 -6.58
C GLY A 333 7.45 -23.09 -6.96
N GLY A 334 8.71 -23.50 -6.81
CA GLY A 334 9.92 -22.73 -7.11
C GLY A 334 10.80 -22.51 -5.88
N ASN A 335 12.07 -22.23 -6.11
CA ASN A 335 13.02 -21.90 -5.04
C ASN A 335 12.81 -20.45 -4.57
N VAL A 336 13.05 -20.21 -3.29
CA VAL A 336 12.94 -18.84 -2.72
C VAL A 336 13.86 -17.86 -3.44
N THR A 337 15.09 -18.28 -3.73
CA THR A 337 16.11 -17.46 -4.42
C THR A 337 16.14 -17.66 -5.94
N GLY A 338 15.21 -18.47 -6.48
CA GLY A 338 15.06 -18.68 -7.91
C GLY A 338 14.40 -17.50 -8.62
N ASP A 339 14.31 -17.54 -9.95
CA ASP A 339 13.64 -16.48 -10.72
C ASP A 339 12.21 -16.28 -10.23
N ILE A 340 11.72 -15.02 -10.24
CA ILE A 340 10.36 -14.72 -9.73
C ILE A 340 9.26 -15.49 -10.49
N PHE A 341 9.52 -15.91 -11.72
CA PHE A 341 8.58 -16.73 -12.51
C PHE A 341 8.79 -18.25 -12.35
N GLU A 342 9.81 -18.69 -11.60
CA GLU A 342 10.04 -20.12 -11.37
C GLU A 342 8.81 -20.77 -10.72
N GLY A 343 8.39 -21.91 -11.25
CA GLY A 343 7.20 -22.63 -10.78
C GLY A 343 5.86 -22.08 -11.26
N ILE A 344 5.84 -20.97 -12.00
CA ILE A 344 4.62 -20.41 -12.56
C ILE A 344 4.26 -21.11 -13.87
N ALA A 345 3.17 -21.92 -13.82
CA ALA A 345 2.54 -22.48 -15.01
C ALA A 345 1.49 -21.52 -15.59
N PRO A 346 1.24 -21.56 -16.93
CA PRO A 346 0.15 -20.77 -17.54
C PRO A 346 -1.21 -21.14 -16.95
N GLY A 347 -2.12 -20.17 -16.91
CA GLY A 347 -3.51 -20.34 -16.48
C GLY A 347 -3.79 -19.83 -15.08
N ALA A 348 -5.10 -19.77 -14.75
CA ALA A 348 -5.57 -19.36 -13.43
C ALA A 348 -5.36 -20.48 -12.41
N ILE A 349 -5.11 -20.11 -11.16
CA ILE A 349 -5.14 -21.02 -10.01
C ILE A 349 -6.36 -20.72 -9.15
N SER A 350 -6.80 -21.71 -8.37
CA SER A 350 -7.91 -21.54 -7.45
C SER A 350 -7.54 -20.60 -6.32
N PHE A 351 -8.53 -19.82 -5.86
CA PHE A 351 -8.38 -19.03 -4.65
C PHE A 351 -8.16 -19.95 -3.44
N ALA A 352 -7.18 -19.57 -2.62
CA ALA A 352 -6.94 -20.17 -1.32
C ALA A 352 -6.96 -19.07 -0.26
N ARG A 353 -7.91 -19.19 0.68
CA ARG A 353 -7.99 -18.21 1.78
C ARG A 353 -6.73 -18.31 2.65
N PRO A 354 -6.07 -17.20 2.97
CA PRO A 354 -4.92 -17.22 3.87
C PRO A 354 -5.28 -17.88 5.21
N GLU A 355 -4.43 -18.81 5.67
CA GLU A 355 -4.56 -19.39 7.00
C GLU A 355 -4.09 -18.35 8.05
N VAL A 356 -4.98 -18.01 8.96
CA VAL A 356 -4.63 -17.18 10.12
C VAL A 356 -3.90 -18.07 11.12
N SER A 357 -2.61 -17.86 11.31
CA SER A 357 -1.84 -18.59 12.31
C SER A 357 -2.39 -18.32 13.71
N SER A 358 -2.89 -19.35 14.37
CA SER A 358 -3.26 -19.27 15.79
C SER A 358 -2.00 -19.02 16.61
N THR A 359 -1.99 -17.94 17.36
CA THR A 359 -0.85 -17.49 18.13
C THR A 359 -0.61 -18.34 19.37
N GLY A 360 0.66 -18.52 19.70
CA GLY A 360 1.07 -19.07 21.00
C GLY A 360 0.53 -18.26 22.19
N SER A 361 0.56 -18.86 23.37
CA SER A 361 0.13 -18.24 24.62
C SER A 361 0.88 -16.92 24.86
N ARG A 362 0.14 -15.83 25.01
CA ARG A 362 0.71 -14.52 25.42
C ARG A 362 0.84 -14.49 26.95
N PRO A 363 1.87 -13.78 27.50
CA PRO A 363 1.93 -13.51 28.93
C PRO A 363 0.66 -12.86 29.46
N GLU A 364 0.31 -13.14 30.72
CA GLU A 364 -0.89 -12.55 31.33
C GLU A 364 -0.79 -11.03 31.51
N VAL A 365 0.41 -10.52 31.75
CA VAL A 365 0.68 -9.08 31.86
C VAL A 365 1.85 -8.78 30.94
N LEU A 366 1.71 -7.76 30.09
CA LEU A 366 2.77 -7.37 29.14
C LEU A 366 2.66 -5.90 28.71
N VAL A 367 3.79 -5.36 28.27
CA VAL A 367 3.91 -4.10 27.54
C VAL A 367 4.22 -4.38 26.08
N GLU A 368 3.60 -3.64 25.17
CA GLU A 368 3.84 -3.73 23.72
C GLU A 368 3.90 -2.33 23.13
N LEU A 369 4.69 -2.15 22.06
CA LEU A 369 4.59 -0.96 21.23
C LEU A 369 3.18 -0.89 20.62
N ALA A 370 2.59 0.29 20.61
CA ALA A 370 1.26 0.54 20.06
C ALA A 370 1.34 1.28 18.71
N GLY A 371 0.21 1.70 18.18
CA GLY A 371 0.12 2.43 16.92
C GLY A 371 0.63 1.60 15.74
N PRO A 372 1.46 2.17 14.85
CA PRO A 372 1.92 1.48 13.65
C PRO A 372 2.59 0.14 13.95
N TRP A 373 3.39 0.05 15.00
CA TRP A 373 4.12 -1.18 15.32
C TRP A 373 3.21 -2.34 15.74
N SER A 374 2.15 -2.07 16.51
CA SER A 374 1.16 -3.11 16.85
C SER A 374 0.35 -3.52 15.62
N TYR A 375 0.03 -2.58 14.74
CA TYR A 375 -0.62 -2.84 13.47
C TYR A 375 0.20 -3.82 12.62
N TYR A 376 1.50 -3.58 12.46
CA TYR A 376 2.35 -4.48 11.68
C TYR A 376 2.43 -5.88 12.23
N ALA A 377 2.54 -6.04 13.55
CA ALA A 377 2.57 -7.35 14.18
C ALA A 377 1.30 -8.15 13.86
N GLU A 378 0.13 -7.51 13.93
CA GLU A 378 -1.15 -8.14 13.59
C GLU A 378 -1.28 -8.37 12.07
N PHE A 379 -0.89 -7.40 11.26
CA PHE A 379 -0.91 -7.50 9.79
C PHE A 379 -0.06 -8.67 9.29
N ARG A 380 1.18 -8.75 9.72
CA ARG A 380 2.07 -9.86 9.32
C ARG A 380 1.51 -11.22 9.72
N ARG A 381 0.90 -11.32 10.89
CA ARG A 381 0.25 -12.55 11.35
C ARG A 381 -0.98 -12.87 10.51
N ALA A 382 -1.85 -11.90 10.27
CA ALA A 382 -3.07 -12.07 9.49
C ALA A 382 -2.79 -12.50 8.03
N HIS A 383 -1.68 -12.01 7.48
CA HIS A 383 -1.29 -12.26 6.08
C HIS A 383 -0.21 -13.33 5.91
N GLY A 384 0.17 -14.07 6.97
CA GLY A 384 1.18 -15.15 6.88
C GLY A 384 2.59 -14.66 6.56
N LEU A 385 2.95 -13.43 6.96
CA LEU A 385 4.22 -12.76 6.66
C LEU A 385 5.24 -12.79 7.81
N MET A 386 5.10 -13.70 8.76
CA MET A 386 6.00 -13.78 9.93
C MET A 386 7.44 -14.16 9.57
N HIS A 387 7.66 -14.69 8.37
CA HIS A 387 8.99 -15.01 7.85
C HIS A 387 9.72 -13.80 7.25
N LEU A 388 9.02 -12.68 7.01
CA LEU A 388 9.67 -11.48 6.52
C LEU A 388 10.70 -10.97 7.54
N PRO A 389 11.86 -10.53 7.07
CA PRO A 389 12.81 -9.90 7.95
C PRO A 389 12.19 -8.66 8.59
N HIS A 390 12.48 -8.47 9.86
CA HIS A 390 12.23 -7.21 10.52
C HIS A 390 13.27 -7.03 11.63
N PRO A 391 13.84 -5.84 11.80
CA PRO A 391 14.71 -5.60 12.90
C PRO A 391 13.92 -5.60 14.21
N GLU A 392 14.52 -6.20 15.22
CA GLU A 392 14.12 -6.03 16.60
C GLU A 392 15.30 -5.34 17.31
N PRO A 393 15.11 -4.18 17.86
CA PRO A 393 13.91 -3.31 17.90
C PRO A 393 13.65 -2.55 16.58
N PRO A 394 12.40 -2.09 16.34
CA PRO A 394 12.09 -1.27 15.17
C PRO A 394 12.91 0.02 15.15
N GLU A 395 13.21 0.50 13.96
CA GLU A 395 14.03 1.70 13.75
C GLU A 395 13.22 2.76 12.97
N ILE A 396 13.32 4.02 13.43
CA ILE A 396 12.73 5.19 12.77
C ILE A 396 13.77 6.30 12.61
N ALA A 397 13.58 7.16 11.63
CA ALA A 397 14.38 8.35 11.43
C ALA A 397 13.60 9.59 11.85
N LEU A 398 14.22 10.48 12.63
CA LEU A 398 13.60 11.71 13.11
C LEU A 398 14.57 12.89 13.02
N GLU A 399 14.03 14.09 12.79
CA GLU A 399 14.83 15.32 12.87
C GLU A 399 15.26 15.61 14.31
N GLY A 400 16.51 15.99 14.48
CA GLY A 400 17.01 16.48 15.77
C GLY A 400 16.19 17.69 16.28
N GLY A 401 15.97 17.73 17.60
CA GLY A 401 15.17 18.77 18.25
C GLY A 401 13.66 18.53 18.25
N THR A 402 13.18 17.45 17.64
CA THR A 402 11.77 17.05 17.71
C THR A 402 11.43 16.31 18.99
N ASN A 403 10.15 16.05 19.24
CA ASN A 403 9.67 15.21 20.31
C ASN A 403 9.34 13.83 19.75
N LEU A 404 10.03 12.80 20.26
CA LEU A 404 9.67 11.41 20.02
C LEU A 404 8.49 11.04 20.93
N VAL A 405 7.44 10.49 20.34
CA VAL A 405 6.28 9.93 21.04
C VAL A 405 6.24 8.43 20.79
N ILE A 406 6.38 7.64 21.86
CA ILE A 406 6.34 6.18 21.82
C ILE A 406 5.00 5.72 22.38
N PRO A 407 4.04 5.33 21.57
CA PRO A 407 2.76 4.81 22.05
C PRO A 407 2.94 3.37 22.58
N LEU A 408 2.25 3.05 23.67
CA LEU A 408 2.34 1.76 24.33
C LEU A 408 0.96 1.17 24.62
N TRP A 409 0.85 -0.16 24.52
CA TRP A 409 -0.21 -0.96 25.10
C TRP A 409 0.28 -1.61 26.41
N LEU A 410 -0.49 -1.39 27.50
CA LEU A 410 -0.34 -2.12 28.76
C LEU A 410 -1.51 -3.10 28.83
N ARG A 411 -1.21 -4.39 28.78
CA ARG A 411 -2.23 -5.44 28.74
C ARG A 411 -2.23 -6.25 30.01
N ASN A 412 -3.40 -6.39 30.62
CA ASN A 412 -3.63 -7.28 31.74
C ASN A 412 -4.65 -8.35 31.34
N GLN A 413 -4.16 -9.55 31.05
CA GLN A 413 -4.98 -10.73 30.72
C GLN A 413 -5.29 -11.59 31.97
N SER A 414 -4.80 -11.18 33.16
CA SER A 414 -5.09 -11.88 34.42
C SER A 414 -6.53 -11.64 34.90
N SER A 415 -6.96 -12.39 35.91
CA SER A 415 -8.27 -12.27 36.53
C SER A 415 -8.38 -11.18 37.61
N ALA A 416 -7.26 -10.50 37.95
CA ALA A 416 -7.19 -9.45 38.94
C ALA A 416 -6.66 -8.15 38.34
N ALA A 417 -6.94 -7.01 38.98
CA ALA A 417 -6.28 -5.75 38.62
C ALA A 417 -4.79 -5.83 38.89
N GLN A 418 -3.96 -5.25 38.03
CA GLN A 418 -2.50 -5.25 38.11
C GLN A 418 -1.95 -3.83 38.10
N GLU A 419 -0.90 -3.57 38.89
CA GLU A 419 -0.13 -2.33 38.82
C GLU A 419 1.16 -2.59 37.99
N ILE A 420 1.31 -1.86 36.87
CA ILE A 420 2.48 -1.93 36.00
C ILE A 420 3.28 -0.65 36.18
N SER A 421 4.58 -0.80 36.53
CA SER A 421 5.51 0.30 36.60
C SER A 421 6.35 0.38 35.32
N LEU A 422 6.47 1.55 34.73
CA LEU A 422 7.29 1.81 33.54
C LEU A 422 8.52 2.63 33.90
N THR A 423 9.71 2.16 33.53
CA THR A 423 10.97 2.87 33.59
C THR A 423 11.50 3.14 32.19
N VAL A 424 11.80 4.41 31.89
CA VAL A 424 12.25 4.84 30.56
C VAL A 424 13.74 5.05 30.57
N ASN A 425 14.47 4.37 29.71
CA ASN A 425 15.90 4.55 29.49
C ASN A 425 16.12 5.22 28.14
N ALA A 426 16.74 6.39 28.16
CA ALA A 426 17.02 7.17 26.96
C ALA A 426 18.52 7.44 26.83
N PRO A 427 19.07 7.62 25.63
CA PRO A 427 20.47 7.95 25.39
C PRO A 427 20.89 9.26 26.08
N THR A 428 22.19 9.40 26.31
CA THR A 428 22.78 10.63 26.91
C THR A 428 22.41 11.85 26.05
N GLY A 429 21.94 12.90 26.71
CA GLY A 429 21.53 14.15 26.07
C GLY A 429 20.06 14.18 25.59
N TRP A 430 19.34 13.06 25.69
CA TRP A 430 17.90 13.02 25.46
C TRP A 430 17.16 13.28 26.76
N THR A 431 16.00 13.91 26.69
CA THR A 431 15.24 14.26 27.91
C THR A 431 13.90 13.55 27.92
N VAL A 432 13.70 12.66 28.90
CA VAL A 432 12.40 12.03 29.14
C VAL A 432 11.44 13.08 29.69
N GLY A 433 10.35 13.35 28.97
CA GLY A 433 9.36 14.37 29.34
C GLY A 433 8.23 13.76 30.19
N SER A 434 7.58 12.70 29.70
CA SER A 434 6.42 12.10 30.38
C SER A 434 6.26 10.61 30.01
N GLY A 435 5.40 9.91 30.76
CA GLY A 435 4.92 8.56 30.45
C GLY A 435 5.56 7.43 31.26
N GLY A 436 6.63 7.69 32.04
CA GLY A 436 7.11 6.77 33.08
C GLY A 436 6.19 6.78 34.30
N GLY A 437 6.27 5.74 35.14
CA GLY A 437 5.54 5.64 36.40
C GLY A 437 4.59 4.46 36.47
N LYS A 438 3.59 4.55 37.36
CA LYS A 438 2.69 3.45 37.71
C LYS A 438 1.34 3.58 37.06
N PHE A 439 0.83 2.45 36.55
CA PHE A 439 -0.45 2.34 35.87
C PHE A 439 -1.25 1.19 36.46
N SER A 440 -2.47 1.46 36.94
CA SER A 440 -3.38 0.43 37.42
C SER A 440 -4.28 -0.03 36.29
N ILE A 441 -4.17 -1.31 35.90
CA ILE A 441 -4.93 -1.90 34.79
C ILE A 441 -5.90 -2.93 35.35
N ALA A 442 -7.19 -2.74 35.12
CA ALA A 442 -8.23 -3.67 35.58
C ALA A 442 -8.07 -5.07 34.94
N ALA A 443 -8.65 -6.08 35.60
CA ALA A 443 -8.66 -7.45 35.06
C ALA A 443 -9.19 -7.51 33.63
N LYS A 444 -8.52 -8.25 32.74
CA LYS A 444 -8.90 -8.44 31.32
C LYS A 444 -8.96 -7.16 30.51
N GLN A 445 -8.28 -6.09 30.93
CA GLN A 445 -8.27 -4.80 30.24
C GLN A 445 -6.91 -4.51 29.58
N THR A 446 -6.98 -3.62 28.59
CA THR A 446 -5.82 -3.01 27.95
C THR A 446 -5.92 -1.51 28.10
N ALA A 447 -4.85 -0.86 28.53
CA ALA A 447 -4.73 0.60 28.57
C ALA A 447 -3.72 1.07 27.55
N ALA A 448 -4.01 2.21 26.91
CA ALA A 448 -3.08 2.93 26.07
C ALA A 448 -2.34 3.98 26.90
N THR A 449 -1.05 4.11 26.69
CA THR A 449 -0.23 5.21 27.21
C THR A 449 0.81 5.63 26.17
N ARG A 450 1.60 6.65 26.48
CA ARG A 450 2.68 7.09 25.63
C ARG A 450 3.87 7.60 26.45
N ILE A 451 5.05 7.39 25.92
CA ILE A 451 6.29 8.00 26.44
C ILE A 451 6.63 9.18 25.53
N GLU A 452 7.04 10.29 26.13
CA GLU A 452 7.51 11.45 25.40
C GLU A 452 9.00 11.68 25.71
N VAL A 453 9.82 11.75 24.67
CA VAL A 453 11.27 11.97 24.79
C VAL A 453 11.65 13.12 23.85
N LYS A 454 12.26 14.18 24.41
CA LYS A 454 12.80 15.29 23.63
C LYS A 454 14.17 14.91 23.09
N LEU A 455 14.31 14.98 21.78
CA LEU A 455 15.55 14.68 21.07
C LEU A 455 16.50 15.88 21.06
N PRO A 456 17.82 15.68 21.12
CA PRO A 456 18.80 16.74 21.02
C PRO A 456 18.83 17.32 19.60
N LEU A 457 19.21 18.58 19.47
CA LEU A 457 19.57 19.16 18.19
C LEU A 457 20.92 18.59 17.74
N LEU A 458 21.05 18.26 16.46
CA LEU A 458 22.34 17.94 15.87
C LEU A 458 23.13 19.25 15.66
N GLY A 459 24.36 19.30 16.18
CA GLY A 459 25.25 20.44 15.99
C GLY A 459 25.63 20.64 14.52
N GLU A 460 26.07 21.85 14.18
CA GLU A 460 26.47 22.22 12.79
C GLU A 460 27.61 21.33 12.25
N SER A 461 28.49 20.85 13.12
CA SER A 461 29.59 19.94 12.79
C SER A 461 29.20 18.46 12.68
N ALA A 462 27.96 18.10 13.03
CA ALA A 462 27.48 16.73 12.87
C ALA A 462 27.25 16.42 11.38
N GLY A 463 27.41 15.14 11.02
CA GLY A 463 27.02 14.65 9.71
C GLY A 463 25.54 14.86 9.43
N SER A 464 25.09 14.50 8.23
CA SER A 464 23.66 14.62 7.84
C SER A 464 22.75 13.75 8.73
N LYS A 465 23.28 12.63 9.25
CA LYS A 465 22.60 11.69 10.15
C LYS A 465 23.55 11.11 11.18
N THR A 466 23.01 10.52 12.23
CA THR A 466 23.75 9.77 13.27
C THR A 466 23.51 8.27 13.10
N ASP A 467 24.33 7.46 13.79
CA ASP A 467 23.96 6.06 14.04
C ASP A 467 22.68 6.00 14.89
N ALA A 468 21.85 4.99 14.64
CA ALA A 468 20.61 4.80 15.39
C ALA A 468 20.90 4.51 16.86
N GLN A 469 20.22 5.24 17.75
CA GLN A 469 20.31 5.11 19.19
C GLN A 469 19.05 4.47 19.76
N GLU A 470 19.20 3.65 20.82
CA GLU A 470 18.09 2.91 21.40
C GLU A 470 17.45 3.67 22.58
N VAL A 471 16.12 3.76 22.55
CA VAL A 471 15.29 4.10 23.72
C VAL A 471 14.58 2.81 24.15
N SER A 472 14.66 2.48 25.45
CA SER A 472 13.91 1.34 26.00
C SER A 472 12.95 1.75 27.10
N VAL A 473 11.88 0.97 27.25
CA VAL A 473 10.90 1.11 28.33
C VAL A 473 10.74 -0.24 28.99
N ASP A 474 11.25 -0.35 30.20
CA ASP A 474 11.12 -1.56 31.02
C ASP A 474 9.80 -1.54 31.79
N ALA A 475 9.11 -2.66 31.83
CA ALA A 475 7.85 -2.83 32.55
C ALA A 475 7.99 -3.86 33.66
N GLU A 476 7.54 -3.49 34.87
CA GLU A 476 7.50 -4.36 36.04
C GLU A 476 6.07 -4.45 36.57
N CYS A 477 5.70 -5.64 37.05
CA CYS A 477 4.50 -5.88 37.82
C CYS A 477 4.85 -6.61 39.10
N HIS A 478 4.48 -6.06 40.27
CA HIS A 478 4.87 -6.59 41.61
C HIS A 478 6.39 -6.79 41.78
N GLY A 479 7.21 -5.92 41.17
CA GLY A 479 8.69 -5.99 41.25
C GLY A 479 9.30 -7.10 40.37
N GLN A 480 8.52 -7.72 39.49
CA GLN A 480 9.01 -8.67 38.49
C GLN A 480 8.89 -8.08 37.10
N SER A 481 9.92 -8.26 36.27
CA SER A 481 9.86 -7.84 34.88
C SER A 481 8.71 -8.57 34.14
N VAL A 482 7.89 -7.80 33.42
CA VAL A 482 6.81 -8.32 32.54
C VAL A 482 7.11 -8.03 31.08
N GLY A 483 8.36 -7.60 30.81
CA GLY A 483 8.85 -7.32 29.45
C GLY A 483 9.42 -5.91 29.31
N ASP A 484 10.00 -5.67 28.17
CA ASP A 484 10.49 -4.37 27.74
C ASP A 484 10.07 -4.11 26.28
N VAL A 485 10.05 -2.85 25.91
CA VAL A 485 9.95 -2.42 24.52
C VAL A 485 11.12 -1.53 24.17
N LYS A 486 11.60 -1.65 22.95
CA LYS A 486 12.76 -0.94 22.44
C LYS A 486 12.41 -0.29 21.11
N LEU A 487 12.98 0.90 20.90
CA LEU A 487 12.88 1.62 19.64
C LEU A 487 14.24 2.23 19.32
N ARG A 488 14.72 2.02 18.11
CA ARG A 488 15.92 2.66 17.60
C ARG A 488 15.57 3.90 16.82
N VAL A 489 16.33 4.97 17.01
CA VAL A 489 16.09 6.27 16.37
C VAL A 489 17.36 6.76 15.73
N GLU A 490 17.34 6.91 14.41
CA GLU A 490 18.34 7.65 13.65
C GLU A 490 17.99 9.14 13.70
N LEU A 491 18.91 9.99 14.16
CA LEU A 491 18.70 11.44 14.10
C LEU A 491 19.21 11.97 12.76
N ARG A 492 18.36 12.71 12.07
CA ARG A 492 18.69 13.46 10.85
C ARG A 492 18.85 14.94 11.14
N LYS A 493 19.71 15.60 10.38
CA LYS A 493 19.86 17.05 10.46
C LYS A 493 18.58 17.70 9.96
N ARG A 494 18.09 18.69 10.72
CA ARG A 494 16.90 19.44 10.30
C ARG A 494 17.19 20.17 9.01
N THR A 495 16.51 19.84 7.95
CA THR A 495 16.46 20.63 6.70
C THR A 495 15.49 21.77 6.92
N LEU A 496 16.00 23.01 7.04
CA LEU A 496 15.13 24.17 6.96
C LEU A 496 14.64 24.25 5.53
N PRO A 497 13.33 24.40 5.29
CA PRO A 497 12.87 24.75 3.94
C PRO A 497 13.50 26.09 3.57
N GLU A 498 14.23 26.13 2.46
CA GLU A 498 14.73 27.35 1.83
C GLU A 498 13.57 28.25 1.36
#